data_4f455dde55ac93aa1d5125f2b7c6f1bb
#
_entry.id   4f455dde55ac93aa1d5125f2b7c6f1bb
#
_cell.length_a   1.000
_cell.length_b   1.000
_cell.length_c   1.000
_cell.angle_alpha   90.00
_cell.angle_beta   90.00
_cell.angle_gamma   90.00
#
_symmetry.space_group_name_H-M   'P 1'
#
loop_
_entity.id
_entity.type
_entity.pdbx_description
1 polymer ?
#
loop_
_entity_poly.entity_id
_entity_poly.type
_entity_poly.pdbx_seq_one_letter_code
_entity_poly.pdbx_strand_id
1 'polypeptide(L)'
;MFRRTFSALLAIATIASAKLAAQDSTLAAPGTFVLRAAHLIDGTGAPELQNAAIIVVGDSITWVGSASSVKAPAGARTVDLGDATLLPGFIDAHVHLAGRELGDPERDESAVHDYEQFSAILGVNHAKSTLLDGFTSVRNVGAPNFDDMALRKAINASQIWGPRMENAGYAIGITGGHCDENGFKPGLFDGSYKTGIANGQDEVRAAVRYMVKQGADVIKTCATGGVLSEGDAVGASQYTYEELKAMVDEATKLGRKVAAHAHGTEGIKIAVRAGVSSIEHGSFLDEEGARMMAAKGTYLVPTLSAGETVEKAANNGVLKGLRRQKALDAAKSMRNAVKIARAAGVKIALGTDAGVGRHGTNAHEFTLMTTWGGMSPMESIVAGTSSGAKLLGWDEHVGSLTAGKWADIVAVPGDPLKDITKMEHALFVMKAGAIYKTPVVALHP
;
A
#
# COMPACT_ATOMS: atom_id res chain seq x y z
N MET A 1 36.82 -75.01 12.30
CA MET A 1 37.26 -73.85 13.10
C MET A 1 37.74 -72.75 12.15
N PHE A 2 36.85 -71.88 11.60
CA PHE A 2 37.22 -70.75 10.72
C PHE A 2 36.39 -69.55 11.16
N ARG A 3 37.02 -68.58 11.81
CA ARG A 3 36.47 -67.28 12.13
C ARG A 3 36.59 -66.41 10.89
N ARG A 4 35.45 -65.95 10.35
CA ARG A 4 35.39 -64.88 9.34
C ARG A 4 35.08 -63.58 10.04
N THR A 5 36.04 -62.66 10.08
CA THR A 5 35.90 -61.27 10.48
C THR A 5 35.25 -60.48 9.35
N PHE A 6 34.06 -59.91 9.61
CA PHE A 6 33.44 -58.95 8.72
C PHE A 6 33.91 -57.54 9.11
N SER A 7 34.72 -56.93 8.27
CA SER A 7 35.03 -55.48 8.38
C SER A 7 33.91 -54.69 7.68
N ALA A 8 33.12 -53.94 8.47
CA ALA A 8 32.16 -53.01 7.97
C ALA A 8 32.86 -51.68 7.63
N LEU A 9 32.98 -51.34 6.35
CA LEU A 9 33.35 -49.99 5.89
C LEU A 9 32.15 -49.11 6.06
N LEU A 10 32.25 -48.13 6.98
CA LEU A 10 31.30 -47.04 7.16
C LEU A 10 31.62 -45.96 6.11
N ALA A 11 30.86 -45.94 5.02
CA ALA A 11 30.91 -44.84 4.03
C ALA A 11 30.13 -43.65 4.59
N ILE A 12 30.84 -42.62 5.04
CA ILE A 12 30.27 -41.34 5.42
C ILE A 12 29.92 -40.60 4.14
N ALA A 13 28.65 -40.66 3.73
CA ALA A 13 28.11 -39.82 2.64
C ALA A 13 27.98 -38.38 3.20
N THR A 14 28.89 -37.50 2.80
CA THR A 14 28.74 -36.05 2.98
C THR A 14 27.60 -35.58 2.05
N ILE A 15 26.42 -35.42 2.63
CA ILE A 15 25.31 -34.74 1.96
C ILE A 15 25.70 -33.26 1.87
N ALA A 16 26.23 -32.85 0.73
CA ALA A 16 26.33 -31.46 0.37
C ALA A 16 24.89 -30.93 0.31
N SER A 17 24.48 -30.19 1.32
CA SER A 17 23.22 -29.42 1.29
C SER A 17 23.34 -28.40 0.16
N ALA A 18 22.89 -28.75 -1.04
CA ALA A 18 22.60 -27.76 -2.05
C ALA A 18 21.54 -26.84 -1.45
N LYS A 19 21.93 -25.61 -1.11
CA LYS A 19 20.96 -24.54 -0.86
C LYS A 19 20.12 -24.45 -2.10
N LEU A 20 18.86 -24.89 -2.02
CA LEU A 20 17.86 -24.58 -3.02
C LEU A 20 17.88 -23.05 -3.12
N ALA A 21 18.36 -22.52 -4.24
CA ALA A 21 18.32 -21.10 -4.50
C ALA A 21 16.85 -20.71 -4.44
N ALA A 22 16.48 -19.90 -3.45
CA ALA A 22 15.14 -19.34 -3.39
C ALA A 22 14.87 -18.65 -4.73
N GLN A 23 13.77 -18.97 -5.39
CA GLN A 23 13.41 -18.45 -6.71
C GLN A 23 13.33 -16.90 -6.75
N ASP A 24 13.35 -16.23 -5.59
CA ASP A 24 13.32 -14.78 -5.42
C ASP A 24 14.52 -14.28 -4.57
N SER A 25 15.76 -14.53 -5.02
CA SER A 25 16.93 -13.87 -4.41
C SER A 25 17.01 -12.42 -4.88
N THR A 26 17.28 -11.47 -3.98
CA THR A 26 17.58 -10.07 -4.35
C THR A 26 18.72 -10.02 -5.37
N LEU A 27 18.69 -9.06 -6.30
CA LEU A 27 19.76 -8.85 -7.29
C LEU A 27 21.09 -8.49 -6.62
N ALA A 28 21.03 -7.77 -5.49
CA ALA A 28 22.15 -7.58 -4.57
C ALA A 28 21.65 -7.45 -3.14
N ALA A 29 22.30 -8.17 -2.21
CA ALA A 29 22.09 -8.02 -0.77
C ALA A 29 22.55 -6.63 -0.28
N PRO A 30 22.11 -6.19 0.92
CA PRO A 30 22.61 -4.95 1.53
C PRO A 30 24.13 -4.91 1.56
N GLY A 31 24.69 -3.75 1.25
CA GLY A 31 26.13 -3.53 1.13
C GLY A 31 26.45 -2.05 1.12
N THR A 32 27.67 -1.71 0.66
CA THR A 32 28.02 -0.29 0.46
C THR A 32 27.86 0.08 -1.01
N PHE A 33 26.98 1.05 -1.30
CA PHE A 33 26.68 1.51 -2.64
C PHE A 33 26.86 3.03 -2.76
N VAL A 34 27.28 3.47 -3.95
CA VAL A 34 27.14 4.86 -4.40
C VAL A 34 26.17 4.85 -5.58
N LEU A 35 24.97 5.37 -5.37
CA LEU A 35 23.99 5.56 -6.43
C LEU A 35 24.20 6.93 -7.06
N ARG A 36 24.21 7.03 -8.39
CA ARG A 36 24.34 8.30 -9.13
C ARG A 36 23.23 8.43 -10.15
N ALA A 37 22.71 9.65 -10.33
CA ALA A 37 21.75 9.97 -11.38
C ALA A 37 21.80 11.46 -11.74
N ALA A 38 21.23 11.82 -12.88
CA ALA A 38 21.13 13.21 -13.33
C ALA A 38 20.30 14.06 -12.37
N HIS A 39 19.28 13.46 -11.71
CA HIS A 39 18.28 14.16 -10.91
C HIS A 39 18.03 13.46 -9.57
N LEU A 40 17.65 14.24 -8.55
CA LEU A 40 17.19 13.73 -7.27
C LEU A 40 16.07 14.61 -6.71
N ILE A 41 14.95 13.98 -6.33
CA ILE A 41 13.86 14.59 -5.61
C ILE A 41 13.78 13.90 -4.26
N ASP A 42 14.03 14.65 -3.18
CA ASP A 42 14.20 14.07 -1.85
C ASP A 42 12.90 13.66 -1.15
N GLY A 43 11.73 13.93 -1.76
CA GLY A 43 10.41 13.63 -1.22
C GLY A 43 9.87 14.65 -0.23
N THR A 44 10.61 15.69 0.14
CA THR A 44 10.16 16.71 1.12
C THR A 44 9.38 17.86 0.49
N GLY A 45 9.42 17.98 -0.85
CA GLY A 45 8.94 19.14 -1.60
C GLY A 45 10.00 20.21 -1.83
N ALA A 46 11.26 19.96 -1.42
CA ALA A 46 12.38 20.82 -1.75
C ALA A 46 12.68 20.81 -3.27
N PRO A 47 13.34 21.84 -3.79
CA PRO A 47 13.78 21.85 -5.18
C PRO A 47 14.64 20.63 -5.52
N GLU A 48 14.54 20.17 -6.75
CA GLU A 48 15.33 19.09 -7.32
C GLU A 48 16.83 19.38 -7.20
N LEU A 49 17.63 18.36 -6.86
CA LEU A 49 19.08 18.39 -6.92
C LEU A 49 19.54 17.75 -8.23
N GLN A 50 20.31 18.50 -9.02
CA GLN A 50 20.90 18.01 -10.27
C GLN A 50 22.28 17.37 -10.02
N ASN A 51 22.63 16.38 -10.87
CA ASN A 51 23.88 15.63 -10.80
C ASN A 51 24.13 15.10 -9.37
N ALA A 52 23.23 14.22 -8.93
CA ALA A 52 23.12 13.78 -7.55
C ALA A 52 23.80 12.44 -7.29
N ALA A 53 24.19 12.23 -6.02
CA ALA A 53 24.61 10.93 -5.54
C ALA A 53 24.08 10.65 -4.13
N ILE A 54 23.90 9.35 -3.82
CA ILE A 54 23.51 8.82 -2.52
C ILE A 54 24.55 7.78 -2.12
N ILE A 55 25.01 7.82 -0.87
CA ILE A 55 25.80 6.73 -0.27
C ILE A 55 24.87 5.91 0.64
N VAL A 56 24.83 4.62 0.37
CA VAL A 56 24.13 3.62 1.19
C VAL A 56 25.15 2.73 1.85
N VAL A 57 24.97 2.46 3.15
CA VAL A 57 25.80 1.50 3.92
C VAL A 57 24.84 0.57 4.68
N GLY A 58 24.90 -0.71 4.37
CA GLY A 58 23.94 -1.67 4.91
C GLY A 58 22.52 -1.36 4.45
N ASP A 59 21.63 -1.11 5.38
CA ASP A 59 20.22 -0.78 5.15
C ASP A 59 19.90 0.72 5.18
N SER A 60 20.92 1.58 5.34
CA SER A 60 20.72 2.99 5.67
C SER A 60 21.37 3.93 4.68
N ILE A 61 20.74 5.07 4.42
CA ILE A 61 21.31 6.20 3.71
C ILE A 61 22.30 6.91 4.65
N THR A 62 23.54 7.07 4.23
CA THR A 62 24.57 7.74 5.05
C THR A 62 24.94 9.13 4.54
N TRP A 63 24.68 9.41 3.25
CA TRP A 63 24.96 10.70 2.64
C TRP A 63 24.11 10.92 1.40
N VAL A 64 23.69 12.17 1.16
CA VAL A 64 22.98 12.64 -0.04
C VAL A 64 23.56 13.99 -0.45
N GLY A 65 23.81 14.20 -1.74
CA GLY A 65 24.31 15.47 -2.23
C GLY A 65 24.74 15.44 -3.70
N SER A 66 25.49 16.48 -4.14
CA SER A 66 26.00 16.55 -5.51
C SER A 66 27.03 15.45 -5.76
N ALA A 67 26.94 14.77 -6.91
CA ALA A 67 27.88 13.73 -7.32
C ALA A 67 29.33 14.23 -7.43
N SER A 68 29.55 15.55 -7.64
CA SER A 68 30.88 16.15 -7.64
C SER A 68 31.55 16.21 -6.26
N SER A 69 30.76 16.14 -5.19
CA SER A 69 31.19 16.19 -3.78
C SER A 69 31.23 14.84 -3.10
N VAL A 70 30.79 13.77 -3.77
CA VAL A 70 30.71 12.44 -3.19
C VAL A 70 32.10 11.89 -2.88
N LYS A 71 32.28 11.40 -1.65
CA LYS A 71 33.48 10.65 -1.23
C LYS A 71 33.09 9.20 -1.02
N ALA A 72 33.28 8.39 -2.06
CA ALA A 72 32.92 6.98 -2.01
C ALA A 72 33.72 6.25 -0.91
N PRO A 73 33.05 5.50 -0.03
CA PRO A 73 33.72 4.62 0.91
C PRO A 73 34.55 3.56 0.17
N ALA A 74 35.63 3.07 0.82
CA ALA A 74 36.44 2.00 0.26
C ALA A 74 35.58 0.73 0.03
N GLY A 75 35.71 0.13 -1.15
CA GLY A 75 34.94 -1.05 -1.54
C GLY A 75 33.47 -0.79 -1.89
N ALA A 76 33.05 0.45 -1.99
CA ALA A 76 31.69 0.80 -2.41
C ALA A 76 31.44 0.43 -3.89
N ARG A 77 30.35 -0.25 -4.17
CA ARG A 77 29.89 -0.52 -5.52
C ARG A 77 29.15 0.70 -6.08
N THR A 78 29.53 1.16 -7.25
CA THR A 78 28.85 2.28 -7.90
C THR A 78 27.75 1.77 -8.83
N VAL A 79 26.55 2.34 -8.70
CA VAL A 79 25.41 2.14 -9.63
C VAL A 79 25.14 3.50 -10.26
N ASP A 80 25.52 3.66 -11.52
CA ASP A 80 25.22 4.86 -12.29
C ASP A 80 23.96 4.63 -13.11
N LEU A 81 22.94 5.44 -12.85
CA LEU A 81 21.61 5.36 -13.46
C LEU A 81 21.43 6.34 -14.62
N GLY A 82 22.48 7.14 -14.95
CA GLY A 82 22.46 8.07 -16.07
C GLY A 82 21.37 9.13 -15.97
N ASP A 83 20.61 9.30 -17.08
CA ASP A 83 19.47 10.22 -17.14
C ASP A 83 18.23 9.63 -16.42
N ALA A 84 18.32 9.63 -15.10
CA ALA A 84 17.25 9.17 -14.22
C ALA A 84 17.06 10.14 -13.05
N THR A 85 15.93 10.04 -12.37
CA THR A 85 15.64 10.73 -11.11
C THR A 85 15.62 9.75 -9.95
N LEU A 86 16.47 9.98 -8.95
CA LEU A 86 16.43 9.28 -7.66
C LEU A 86 15.31 9.86 -6.79
N LEU A 87 14.50 8.98 -6.21
CA LEU A 87 13.36 9.31 -5.33
C LEU A 87 13.37 8.38 -4.11
N PRO A 88 12.70 8.77 -3.00
CA PRO A 88 12.40 7.82 -1.94
C PRO A 88 11.55 6.68 -2.49
N GLY A 89 11.66 5.49 -1.91
CA GLY A 89 10.73 4.41 -2.18
C GLY A 89 9.29 4.87 -2.01
N PHE A 90 8.44 4.54 -2.98
CA PHE A 90 7.03 4.97 -3.00
C PHE A 90 6.24 4.30 -1.89
N ILE A 91 5.20 4.99 -1.43
CA ILE A 91 4.30 4.55 -0.36
C ILE A 91 2.87 4.56 -0.90
N ASP A 92 2.21 3.41 -0.89
CA ASP A 92 0.80 3.26 -1.20
C ASP A 92 0.02 3.05 0.11
N ALA A 93 -0.78 4.05 0.48
CA ALA A 93 -1.50 4.06 1.75
C ALA A 93 -2.85 3.30 1.70
N HIS A 94 -3.18 2.65 0.57
CA HIS A 94 -4.41 1.88 0.43
C HIS A 94 -4.28 0.78 -0.61
N VAL A 95 -4.01 -0.45 -0.17
CA VAL A 95 -3.97 -1.64 -1.02
C VAL A 95 -4.71 -2.82 -0.36
N HIS A 96 -5.06 -3.80 -1.19
CA HIS A 96 -5.56 -5.13 -0.81
C HIS A 96 -4.72 -6.19 -1.51
N LEU A 97 -3.57 -6.56 -0.93
CA LEU A 97 -2.63 -7.48 -1.58
C LEU A 97 -3.16 -8.92 -1.71
N ALA A 98 -4.07 -9.33 -0.82
CA ALA A 98 -4.66 -10.66 -0.85
C ALA A 98 -5.94 -10.68 -1.70
N GLY A 99 -6.21 -11.82 -2.35
CA GLY A 99 -7.43 -12.03 -3.10
C GLY A 99 -7.33 -11.72 -4.60
N ARG A 100 -8.46 -11.76 -5.29
CA ARG A 100 -8.58 -11.60 -6.74
C ARG A 100 -8.87 -10.15 -7.12
N GLU A 101 -8.25 -9.66 -8.19
CA GLU A 101 -8.48 -8.32 -8.75
C GLU A 101 -9.83 -8.20 -9.46
N LEU A 102 -10.37 -6.96 -9.60
CA LEU A 102 -11.58 -6.75 -10.40
C LEU A 102 -11.30 -7.08 -11.88
N GLY A 103 -12.18 -7.90 -12.47
CA GLY A 103 -12.04 -8.40 -13.83
C GLY A 103 -11.46 -9.81 -13.91
N ASP A 104 -10.98 -10.39 -12.80
CA ASP A 104 -10.76 -11.84 -12.71
C ASP A 104 -12.12 -12.54 -12.83
N PRO A 105 -12.30 -13.46 -13.80
CA PRO A 105 -13.61 -14.10 -14.06
C PRO A 105 -14.11 -14.95 -12.90
N GLU A 106 -13.23 -15.41 -12.02
CA GLU A 106 -13.59 -16.24 -10.86
C GLU A 106 -13.79 -15.42 -9.58
N ARG A 107 -13.65 -14.07 -9.62
CA ARG A 107 -13.71 -13.23 -8.44
C ARG A 107 -15.03 -13.30 -7.70
N ASP A 108 -16.16 -13.20 -8.40
CA ASP A 108 -17.48 -13.16 -7.77
C ASP A 108 -17.87 -14.49 -7.12
N GLU A 109 -17.27 -15.60 -7.53
CA GLU A 109 -17.51 -16.94 -6.99
C GLU A 109 -16.39 -17.41 -6.02
N SER A 110 -15.34 -16.63 -5.87
CA SER A 110 -14.15 -17.01 -5.09
C SER A 110 -14.47 -17.32 -3.63
N ALA A 111 -15.41 -16.61 -3.04
CA ALA A 111 -15.83 -16.82 -1.65
C ALA A 111 -16.38 -18.24 -1.38
N VAL A 112 -16.86 -18.94 -2.41
CA VAL A 112 -17.42 -20.30 -2.29
C VAL A 112 -16.60 -21.37 -2.99
N HIS A 113 -15.68 -21.00 -3.89
CA HIS A 113 -14.91 -21.94 -4.70
C HIS A 113 -13.43 -22.00 -4.28
N ASP A 114 -12.83 -20.91 -3.79
CA ASP A 114 -11.43 -20.88 -3.42
C ASP A 114 -11.22 -21.46 -2.00
N TYR A 115 -10.10 -22.12 -1.81
CA TYR A 115 -9.60 -22.40 -0.48
C TYR A 115 -9.11 -21.11 0.19
N GLU A 116 -9.35 -20.95 1.50
CA GLU A 116 -9.00 -19.76 2.26
C GLU A 116 -7.54 -19.29 2.03
N GLN A 117 -6.59 -20.24 1.93
CA GLN A 117 -5.17 -19.95 1.75
C GLN A 117 -4.82 -19.43 0.35
N PHE A 118 -5.71 -19.62 -0.64
CA PHE A 118 -5.42 -19.25 -2.02
C PHE A 118 -5.28 -17.75 -2.20
N SER A 119 -6.03 -16.98 -1.45
CA SER A 119 -5.96 -15.52 -1.40
C SER A 119 -4.56 -15.01 -0.98
N ALA A 120 -3.93 -15.63 0.04
CA ALA A 120 -2.55 -15.33 0.42
C ALA A 120 -1.52 -15.74 -0.66
N ILE A 121 -1.76 -16.84 -1.37
CA ILE A 121 -0.87 -17.29 -2.48
C ILE A 121 -0.89 -16.29 -3.63
N LEU A 122 -2.05 -15.79 -4.03
CA LEU A 122 -2.17 -14.70 -5.00
C LEU A 122 -1.41 -13.45 -4.52
N GLY A 123 -1.54 -13.13 -3.23
CA GLY A 123 -0.86 -12.02 -2.58
C GLY A 123 0.65 -12.04 -2.71
N VAL A 124 1.29 -13.20 -2.87
CA VAL A 124 2.75 -13.29 -3.11
C VAL A 124 3.15 -12.60 -4.42
N ASN A 125 2.41 -12.86 -5.50
CA ASN A 125 2.67 -12.22 -6.79
C ASN A 125 2.30 -10.73 -6.77
N HIS A 126 1.21 -10.36 -6.10
CA HIS A 126 0.78 -8.97 -5.95
C HIS A 126 1.81 -8.15 -5.18
N ALA A 127 2.31 -8.66 -4.06
CA ALA A 127 3.34 -8.02 -3.26
C ALA A 127 4.64 -7.81 -4.08
N LYS A 128 5.06 -8.81 -4.85
CA LYS A 128 6.22 -8.72 -5.73
C LYS A 128 6.03 -7.66 -6.81
N SER A 129 4.88 -7.67 -7.50
CA SER A 129 4.57 -6.71 -8.56
C SER A 129 4.54 -5.27 -8.02
N THR A 130 3.90 -5.07 -6.87
CA THR A 130 3.84 -3.77 -6.18
C THR A 130 5.25 -3.25 -5.79
N LEU A 131 6.13 -4.12 -5.26
CA LEU A 131 7.52 -3.74 -4.96
C LEU A 131 8.28 -3.34 -6.23
N LEU A 132 8.16 -4.10 -7.31
CA LEU A 132 8.88 -3.86 -8.57
C LEU A 132 8.35 -2.65 -9.35
N ASP A 133 7.17 -2.17 -9.02
CA ASP A 133 6.58 -0.89 -9.48
C ASP A 133 7.13 0.33 -8.69
N GLY A 134 7.97 0.09 -7.67
CA GLY A 134 8.65 1.13 -6.88
C GLY A 134 8.06 1.34 -5.49
N PHE A 135 6.99 0.66 -5.11
CA PHE A 135 6.37 0.79 -3.79
C PHE A 135 7.11 -0.08 -2.77
N THR A 136 7.95 0.55 -1.97
CA THR A 136 8.74 -0.14 -0.93
C THR A 136 7.97 -0.29 0.39
N SER A 137 6.90 0.48 0.56
CA SER A 137 6.01 0.46 1.73
C SER A 137 4.55 0.55 1.30
N VAL A 138 3.66 -0.19 1.98
CA VAL A 138 2.22 -0.14 1.74
C VAL A 138 1.43 -0.20 3.05
N ARG A 139 0.21 0.35 3.04
CA ARG A 139 -0.81 0.10 4.04
C ARG A 139 -1.89 -0.80 3.44
N ASN A 140 -1.94 -2.06 3.91
CA ASN A 140 -2.95 -3.03 3.51
C ASN A 140 -4.19 -2.86 4.41
N VAL A 141 -5.26 -2.33 3.85
CA VAL A 141 -6.44 -1.89 4.62
C VAL A 141 -7.61 -2.86 4.55
N GLY A 142 -7.31 -4.13 4.43
CA GLY A 142 -8.30 -5.20 4.51
C GLY A 142 -7.79 -6.49 3.86
N ALA A 143 -7.92 -7.59 4.57
CA ALA A 143 -7.67 -8.92 4.04
C ALA A 143 -8.53 -9.95 4.79
N PRO A 144 -9.16 -10.92 4.08
CA PRO A 144 -9.78 -12.05 4.74
C PRO A 144 -8.71 -12.91 5.43
N ASN A 145 -9.13 -13.72 6.39
CA ASN A 145 -8.32 -14.77 7.05
C ASN A 145 -6.98 -14.29 7.63
N PHE A 146 -6.78 -12.96 7.77
CA PHE A 146 -5.50 -12.36 8.16
C PHE A 146 -4.34 -12.71 7.20
N ASP A 147 -4.65 -12.84 5.92
CA ASP A 147 -3.68 -13.18 4.87
C ASP A 147 -2.60 -12.10 4.74
N ASP A 148 -2.92 -10.85 5.02
CA ASP A 148 -1.97 -9.74 5.11
C ASP A 148 -0.92 -9.93 6.21
N MET A 149 -1.31 -10.53 7.36
CA MET A 149 -0.37 -10.87 8.44
C MET A 149 0.59 -11.99 8.01
N ALA A 150 0.10 -12.96 7.25
CA ALA A 150 0.92 -14.04 6.70
C ALA A 150 1.91 -13.51 5.66
N LEU A 151 1.46 -12.65 4.73
CA LEU A 151 2.31 -11.99 3.74
C LEU A 151 3.40 -11.15 4.40
N ARG A 152 3.05 -10.27 5.36
CA ARG A 152 4.02 -9.47 6.10
C ARG A 152 5.06 -10.34 6.80
N LYS A 153 4.64 -11.42 7.44
CA LYS A 153 5.56 -12.35 8.11
C LYS A 153 6.55 -12.98 7.13
N ALA A 154 6.08 -13.42 5.96
CA ALA A 154 6.92 -14.02 4.94
C ALA A 154 7.89 -13.00 4.29
N ILE A 155 7.43 -11.75 4.05
CA ILE A 155 8.27 -10.66 3.55
C ILE A 155 9.36 -10.28 4.55
N ASN A 156 9.01 -10.13 5.84
CA ASN A 156 9.95 -9.78 6.90
C ASN A 156 11.00 -10.89 7.15
N ALA A 157 10.61 -12.14 6.89
CA ALA A 157 11.53 -13.30 6.94
C ALA A 157 12.34 -13.48 5.63
N SER A 158 12.21 -12.56 4.65
CA SER A 158 12.85 -12.65 3.34
C SER A 158 12.54 -13.94 2.56
N GLN A 159 11.39 -14.55 2.82
CA GLN A 159 10.92 -15.75 2.11
C GLN A 159 10.28 -15.41 0.77
N ILE A 160 9.67 -14.23 0.68
CA ILE A 160 9.06 -13.69 -0.55
C ILE A 160 9.45 -12.22 -0.73
N TRP A 161 9.39 -11.74 -1.96
CA TRP A 161 9.54 -10.32 -2.27
C TRP A 161 8.24 -9.57 -2.00
N GLY A 162 8.36 -8.37 -1.45
CA GLY A 162 7.23 -7.48 -1.22
C GLY A 162 7.63 -6.21 -0.50
N PRO A 163 6.72 -5.22 -0.45
CA PRO A 163 6.90 -3.98 0.29
C PRO A 163 6.87 -4.23 1.81
N ARG A 164 7.30 -3.26 2.58
CA ARG A 164 7.02 -3.18 4.02
C ARG A 164 5.53 -2.92 4.22
N MET A 165 4.87 -3.62 5.14
CA MET A 165 3.42 -3.60 5.25
C MET A 165 2.94 -3.09 6.62
N GLU A 166 2.06 -2.07 6.62
CA GLU A 166 1.14 -1.73 7.71
C GLU A 166 -0.19 -2.45 7.44
N ASN A 167 -0.69 -3.26 8.37
CA ASN A 167 -1.79 -4.20 8.12
C ASN A 167 -3.00 -3.94 9.01
N ALA A 168 -4.21 -4.13 8.46
CA ALA A 168 -5.47 -3.96 9.17
C ALA A 168 -6.11 -5.31 9.61
N GLY A 169 -5.83 -6.42 8.91
CA GLY A 169 -6.65 -7.62 9.01
C GLY A 169 -8.02 -7.43 8.36
N TYR A 170 -9.10 -7.89 8.98
CA TYR A 170 -10.45 -7.62 8.48
C TYR A 170 -10.81 -6.13 8.61
N ALA A 171 -11.47 -5.58 7.59
CA ALA A 171 -12.14 -4.29 7.71
C ALA A 171 -13.38 -4.44 8.59
N ILE A 172 -13.65 -3.43 9.44
CA ILE A 172 -14.78 -3.46 10.39
C ILE A 172 -15.98 -2.74 9.76
N GLY A 173 -17.10 -3.44 9.64
CA GLY A 173 -18.36 -2.97 9.09
C GLY A 173 -19.57 -3.44 9.88
N ILE A 174 -20.74 -2.89 9.53
CA ILE A 174 -22.04 -3.35 10.06
C ILE A 174 -22.55 -4.57 9.30
N THR A 175 -23.44 -5.33 9.90
CA THR A 175 -24.21 -6.38 9.20
C THR A 175 -24.93 -5.78 7.99
N GLY A 176 -24.75 -6.40 6.81
CA GLY A 176 -25.33 -5.93 5.56
C GLY A 176 -24.65 -4.70 4.97
N GLY A 177 -23.55 -4.23 5.56
CA GLY A 177 -22.78 -3.08 5.09
C GLY A 177 -21.78 -3.42 3.99
N HIS A 178 -20.98 -2.42 3.59
CA HIS A 178 -19.98 -2.55 2.52
C HIS A 178 -18.86 -3.55 2.84
N CYS A 179 -18.52 -3.68 4.12
CA CYS A 179 -17.48 -4.61 4.59
C CYS A 179 -18.04 -5.99 4.96
N ASP A 180 -19.29 -6.29 4.65
CA ASP A 180 -19.92 -7.60 4.88
C ASP A 180 -20.06 -8.38 3.58
N GLU A 181 -20.12 -9.71 3.67
CA GLU A 181 -20.37 -10.60 2.54
C GLU A 181 -21.88 -10.67 2.25
N ASN A 182 -22.32 -9.86 1.27
CA ASN A 182 -23.74 -9.67 0.95
C ASN A 182 -24.19 -10.53 -0.24
N GLY A 183 -25.51 -10.81 -0.33
CA GLY A 183 -26.11 -11.48 -1.47
C GLY A 183 -26.15 -13.01 -1.38
N PHE A 184 -25.68 -13.61 -0.30
CA PHE A 184 -25.70 -15.04 -0.07
C PHE A 184 -26.89 -15.46 0.78
N LYS A 185 -27.25 -16.76 0.70
CA LYS A 185 -28.32 -17.32 1.55
C LYS A 185 -27.93 -17.23 3.02
N PRO A 186 -28.92 -17.01 3.94
CA PRO A 186 -28.66 -16.97 5.37
C PRO A 186 -27.88 -18.19 5.87
N GLY A 187 -26.94 -18.00 6.78
CA GLY A 187 -26.13 -19.04 7.39
C GLY A 187 -24.91 -19.48 6.60
N LEU A 188 -24.64 -18.87 5.43
CA LEU A 188 -23.41 -19.17 4.66
C LEU A 188 -22.24 -18.27 5.09
N PHE A 189 -22.50 -16.96 5.24
CA PHE A 189 -21.50 -15.96 5.63
C PHE A 189 -22.04 -15.05 6.74
N ASP A 190 -22.45 -15.62 7.88
CA ASP A 190 -22.86 -14.83 9.03
C ASP A 190 -21.62 -14.35 9.78
N GLY A 191 -21.23 -13.09 9.53
CA GLY A 191 -20.05 -12.46 10.12
C GLY A 191 -20.18 -12.20 11.62
N SER A 192 -19.07 -11.96 12.28
CA SER A 192 -18.99 -11.56 13.68
C SER A 192 -17.88 -10.55 13.90
N TYR A 193 -17.74 -10.01 15.11
CA TYR A 193 -16.63 -9.12 15.44
C TYR A 193 -15.24 -9.72 15.15
N LYS A 194 -15.12 -11.04 15.05
CA LYS A 194 -13.87 -11.73 14.70
C LYS A 194 -13.55 -11.67 13.21
N THR A 195 -14.57 -11.56 12.39
CA THR A 195 -14.46 -11.41 10.93
C THR A 195 -14.80 -10.00 10.47
N GLY A 196 -14.75 -9.02 11.39
CA GLY A 196 -14.96 -7.62 11.10
C GLY A 196 -16.40 -7.13 11.18
N ILE A 197 -17.42 -8.00 11.41
CA ILE A 197 -18.81 -7.57 11.47
C ILE A 197 -19.20 -7.26 12.91
N ALA A 198 -19.51 -5.99 13.17
CA ALA A 198 -19.74 -5.48 14.51
C ALA A 198 -20.83 -4.40 14.53
N ASN A 199 -21.84 -4.56 15.35
CA ASN A 199 -22.96 -3.65 15.51
C ASN A 199 -23.01 -3.12 16.95
N GLY A 200 -23.21 -1.81 17.08
CA GLY A 200 -23.19 -1.15 18.39
C GLY A 200 -21.78 -1.00 18.97
N GLN A 201 -21.68 -0.17 19.98
CA GLN A 201 -20.37 0.27 20.53
C GLN A 201 -19.56 -0.89 21.13
N ASP A 202 -20.21 -1.88 21.76
CA ASP A 202 -19.52 -2.95 22.47
C ASP A 202 -18.89 -3.96 21.51
N GLU A 203 -19.61 -4.36 20.44
CA GLU A 203 -19.05 -5.24 19.42
C GLU A 203 -17.94 -4.54 18.61
N VAL A 204 -18.11 -3.24 18.32
CA VAL A 204 -17.08 -2.42 17.66
C VAL A 204 -15.78 -2.41 18.48
N ARG A 205 -15.87 -2.23 19.81
CA ARG A 205 -14.68 -2.32 20.69
C ARG A 205 -14.09 -3.73 20.70
N ALA A 206 -14.94 -4.75 20.71
CA ALA A 206 -14.49 -6.15 20.65
C ALA A 206 -13.76 -6.46 19.34
N ALA A 207 -14.28 -5.95 18.19
CA ALA A 207 -13.65 -6.08 16.88
C ALA A 207 -12.26 -5.41 16.86
N VAL A 208 -12.15 -4.17 17.31
CA VAL A 208 -10.84 -3.45 17.40
C VAL A 208 -9.83 -4.27 18.20
N ARG A 209 -10.22 -4.73 19.40
CA ARG A 209 -9.34 -5.57 20.25
C ARG A 209 -8.94 -6.87 19.56
N TYR A 210 -9.85 -7.46 18.81
CA TYR A 210 -9.57 -8.71 18.10
C TYR A 210 -8.60 -8.50 16.95
N MET A 211 -8.78 -7.45 16.13
CA MET A 211 -7.82 -7.10 15.06
C MET A 211 -6.43 -6.83 15.65
N VAL A 212 -6.33 -6.04 16.72
CA VAL A 212 -5.05 -5.77 17.39
C VAL A 212 -4.42 -7.05 17.96
N LYS A 213 -5.23 -7.95 18.54
CA LYS A 213 -4.76 -9.27 19.00
C LYS A 213 -4.11 -10.08 17.87
N GLN A 214 -4.65 -10.00 16.64
CA GLN A 214 -4.12 -10.71 15.48
C GLN A 214 -2.92 -10.00 14.84
N GLY A 215 -2.55 -8.80 15.31
CA GLY A 215 -1.37 -8.08 14.88
C GLY A 215 -1.64 -6.89 13.96
N ALA A 216 -2.88 -6.36 13.96
CA ALA A 216 -3.20 -5.15 13.20
C ALA A 216 -2.40 -3.93 13.70
N ASP A 217 -1.83 -3.18 12.77
CA ASP A 217 -1.11 -1.92 13.00
C ASP A 217 -2.04 -0.71 12.85
N VAL A 218 -3.07 -0.86 12.05
CA VAL A 218 -4.12 0.12 11.75
C VAL A 218 -5.48 -0.57 11.82
N ILE A 219 -6.53 0.18 12.15
CA ILE A 219 -7.92 -0.30 12.06
C ILE A 219 -8.52 0.26 10.78
N LYS A 220 -9.14 -0.58 9.97
CA LYS A 220 -9.95 -0.18 8.82
C LYS A 220 -11.42 -0.32 9.14
N THR A 221 -12.22 0.67 8.73
CA THR A 221 -13.68 0.61 8.84
C THR A 221 -14.37 1.03 7.55
N CYS A 222 -15.60 0.57 7.35
CA CYS A 222 -16.51 1.02 6.32
C CYS A 222 -17.55 1.95 6.94
N ALA A 223 -17.33 3.28 6.80
CA ALA A 223 -18.23 4.28 7.35
C ALA A 223 -19.45 4.55 6.45
N THR A 224 -19.36 4.21 5.16
CA THR A 224 -20.46 4.31 4.19
C THR A 224 -20.58 3.06 3.33
N GLY A 225 -21.67 2.96 2.59
CA GLY A 225 -21.81 2.02 1.50
C GLY A 225 -20.74 2.25 0.42
N GLY A 226 -20.47 1.22 -0.39
CA GLY A 226 -19.42 1.21 -1.40
C GLY A 226 -19.93 0.98 -2.83
N VAL A 227 -19.01 1.06 -3.79
CA VAL A 227 -19.31 0.91 -5.22
C VAL A 227 -19.58 -0.56 -5.58
N LEU A 228 -18.75 -1.47 -5.08
CA LEU A 228 -18.76 -2.88 -5.50
C LEU A 228 -19.66 -3.79 -4.65
N SER A 229 -20.05 -3.35 -3.45
CA SER A 229 -20.99 -4.08 -2.59
C SER A 229 -22.41 -4.10 -3.17
N GLU A 230 -23.18 -5.12 -2.82
CA GLU A 230 -24.60 -5.23 -3.18
C GLU A 230 -25.49 -4.75 -2.02
N GLY A 231 -26.68 -4.26 -2.36
CA GLY A 231 -27.72 -3.96 -1.37
C GLY A 231 -27.59 -2.61 -0.67
N ASP A 232 -26.48 -1.90 -0.76
CA ASP A 232 -26.26 -0.60 -0.13
C ASP A 232 -26.19 0.56 -1.14
N ALA A 233 -26.49 1.77 -0.67
CA ALA A 233 -26.29 2.99 -1.46
C ALA A 233 -24.88 3.55 -1.14
N VAL A 234 -24.11 3.91 -2.17
CA VAL A 234 -22.71 4.32 -2.08
C VAL A 234 -22.46 5.50 -1.12
N GLY A 235 -23.46 6.35 -0.89
CA GLY A 235 -23.36 7.51 -0.01
C GLY A 235 -23.98 7.31 1.38
N ALA A 236 -24.64 6.17 1.63
CA ALA A 236 -25.35 5.93 2.90
C ALA A 236 -24.35 5.71 4.05
N SER A 237 -24.51 6.47 5.14
CA SER A 237 -23.77 6.22 6.37
C SER A 237 -24.14 4.88 6.97
N GLN A 238 -23.16 4.09 7.39
CA GLN A 238 -23.36 2.75 7.93
C GLN A 238 -23.22 2.70 9.44
N TYR A 239 -22.37 3.55 10.01
CA TYR A 239 -22.21 3.70 11.45
C TYR A 239 -22.76 5.02 11.96
N THR A 240 -23.25 5.02 13.18
CA THR A 240 -23.52 6.25 13.94
C THR A 240 -22.22 6.91 14.40
N TYR A 241 -22.33 8.16 14.83
CA TYR A 241 -21.18 8.87 15.45
C TYR A 241 -20.65 8.13 16.69
N GLU A 242 -21.55 7.62 17.52
CA GLU A 242 -21.23 6.93 18.78
C GLU A 242 -20.45 5.64 18.54
N GLU A 243 -20.80 4.89 17.50
CA GLU A 243 -20.11 3.66 17.13
C GLU A 243 -18.71 3.97 16.58
N LEU A 244 -18.59 4.92 15.62
CA LEU A 244 -17.27 5.32 15.10
C LEU A 244 -16.40 5.95 16.17
N LYS A 245 -16.98 6.74 17.10
CA LYS A 245 -16.24 7.31 18.24
C LYS A 245 -15.73 6.21 19.17
N ALA A 246 -16.53 5.19 19.45
CA ALA A 246 -16.13 4.04 20.24
C ALA A 246 -14.97 3.26 19.59
N MET A 247 -15.01 3.12 18.25
CA MET A 247 -13.94 2.50 17.47
C MET A 247 -12.63 3.29 17.58
N VAL A 248 -12.69 4.59 17.33
CA VAL A 248 -11.53 5.49 17.38
C VAL A 248 -10.92 5.54 18.79
N ASP A 249 -11.75 5.63 19.82
CA ASP A 249 -11.28 5.68 21.21
C ASP A 249 -10.56 4.37 21.60
N GLU A 250 -11.14 3.23 21.25
CA GLU A 250 -10.52 1.94 21.58
C GLU A 250 -9.23 1.72 20.76
N ALA A 251 -9.24 2.09 19.47
CA ALA A 251 -8.05 2.02 18.62
C ALA A 251 -6.92 2.91 19.16
N THR A 252 -7.24 4.16 19.50
CA THR A 252 -6.28 5.13 20.05
C THR A 252 -5.69 4.65 21.38
N LYS A 253 -6.52 4.11 22.27
CA LYS A 253 -6.08 3.51 23.53
C LYS A 253 -5.08 2.37 23.33
N LEU A 254 -5.24 1.62 22.24
CA LEU A 254 -4.34 0.52 21.84
C LEU A 254 -3.19 0.99 20.93
N GLY A 255 -3.01 2.31 20.73
CA GLY A 255 -1.95 2.89 19.93
C GLY A 255 -2.15 2.68 18.41
N ARG A 256 -3.40 2.56 17.95
CA ARG A 256 -3.74 2.35 16.54
C ARG A 256 -4.49 3.54 15.96
N LYS A 257 -4.22 3.85 14.69
CA LYS A 257 -4.99 4.81 13.88
C LYS A 257 -6.21 4.10 13.28
N VAL A 258 -7.20 4.89 12.82
CA VAL A 258 -8.37 4.38 12.11
C VAL A 258 -8.41 4.98 10.71
N ALA A 259 -8.48 4.15 9.68
CA ALA A 259 -8.70 4.48 8.29
C ALA A 259 -10.17 4.18 7.94
N ALA A 260 -10.89 5.15 7.36
CA ALA A 260 -12.32 5.01 7.08
C ALA A 260 -12.62 5.06 5.58
N HIS A 261 -13.08 3.94 5.00
CA HIS A 261 -13.78 3.99 3.72
C HIS A 261 -15.01 4.86 3.85
N ALA A 262 -15.10 5.93 3.07
CA ALA A 262 -16.24 6.82 3.09
C ALA A 262 -16.39 7.53 1.74
N HIS A 263 -17.52 7.29 1.06
CA HIS A 263 -17.90 8.00 -0.15
C HIS A 263 -18.84 9.17 0.15
N GLY A 264 -19.90 8.93 0.92
CA GLY A 264 -20.97 9.90 1.15
C GLY A 264 -20.58 11.04 2.08
N THR A 265 -21.06 12.25 1.76
CA THR A 265 -20.76 13.49 2.47
C THR A 265 -21.00 13.40 3.98
N GLU A 266 -22.17 12.90 4.41
CA GLU A 266 -22.49 12.79 5.83
C GLU A 266 -21.65 11.75 6.55
N GLY A 267 -21.40 10.58 5.92
CA GLY A 267 -20.51 9.56 6.48
C GLY A 267 -19.07 10.07 6.64
N ILE A 268 -18.55 10.85 5.68
CA ILE A 268 -17.25 11.53 5.77
C ILE A 268 -17.25 12.44 7.00
N LYS A 269 -18.25 13.32 7.16
CA LYS A 269 -18.33 14.26 8.28
C LYS A 269 -18.43 13.55 9.63
N ILE A 270 -19.21 12.47 9.71
CA ILE A 270 -19.34 11.65 10.93
C ILE A 270 -17.99 11.02 11.28
N ALA A 271 -17.32 10.40 10.31
CA ALA A 271 -16.00 9.76 10.51
C ALA A 271 -14.93 10.79 10.95
N VAL A 272 -14.88 11.97 10.31
CA VAL A 272 -13.96 13.05 10.69
C VAL A 272 -14.26 13.58 12.10
N ARG A 273 -15.53 13.76 12.46
CA ARG A 273 -15.90 14.14 13.84
C ARG A 273 -15.47 13.11 14.87
N ALA A 274 -15.62 11.84 14.56
CA ALA A 274 -15.20 10.72 15.41
C ALA A 274 -13.68 10.67 15.62
N GLY A 275 -12.89 11.24 14.69
CA GLY A 275 -11.43 11.38 14.83
C GLY A 275 -10.63 10.35 14.03
N VAL A 276 -11.14 9.86 12.91
CA VAL A 276 -10.37 8.98 12.01
C VAL A 276 -9.14 9.70 11.46
N SER A 277 -8.07 8.96 11.21
CA SER A 277 -6.80 9.49 10.70
C SER A 277 -6.81 9.73 9.20
N SER A 278 -7.60 8.96 8.46
CA SER A 278 -7.76 9.14 7.01
C SER A 278 -9.18 8.80 6.55
N ILE A 279 -9.60 9.49 5.50
CA ILE A 279 -10.76 9.17 4.68
C ILE A 279 -10.22 8.55 3.40
N GLU A 280 -10.65 7.34 3.11
CA GLU A 280 -10.35 6.60 1.90
C GLU A 280 -11.41 6.93 0.84
N HIS A 281 -11.00 7.14 -0.41
CA HIS A 281 -11.83 7.55 -1.55
C HIS A 281 -12.38 8.96 -1.46
N GLY A 282 -13.22 9.27 -0.49
CA GLY A 282 -13.79 10.60 -0.28
C GLY A 282 -14.65 11.13 -1.43
N SER A 283 -15.31 10.27 -2.23
CA SER A 283 -15.88 10.60 -3.54
C SER A 283 -16.81 11.82 -3.53
N PHE A 284 -17.70 11.93 -2.56
CA PHE A 284 -18.67 13.02 -2.45
C PHE A 284 -18.28 14.03 -1.35
N LEU A 285 -16.96 14.26 -1.20
CA LEU A 285 -16.43 15.27 -0.28
C LEU A 285 -16.93 16.67 -0.70
N ASP A 286 -17.56 17.39 0.24
CA ASP A 286 -17.93 18.79 0.09
C ASP A 286 -16.92 19.72 0.79
N GLU A 287 -17.10 21.02 0.59
CA GLU A 287 -16.22 22.04 1.18
C GLU A 287 -16.26 22.04 2.71
N GLU A 288 -17.40 21.73 3.33
CA GLU A 288 -17.53 21.66 4.79
C GLU A 288 -16.73 20.46 5.33
N GLY A 289 -16.91 19.27 4.74
CA GLY A 289 -16.16 18.06 5.07
C GLY A 289 -14.65 18.28 4.91
N ALA A 290 -14.24 18.94 3.84
CA ALA A 290 -12.82 19.26 3.59
C ALA A 290 -12.27 20.23 4.66
N ARG A 291 -13.00 21.28 5.03
CA ARG A 291 -12.60 22.17 6.14
C ARG A 291 -12.49 21.42 7.47
N MET A 292 -13.41 20.49 7.74
CA MET A 292 -13.35 19.65 8.94
C MET A 292 -12.12 18.74 8.93
N MET A 293 -11.81 18.10 7.78
CA MET A 293 -10.61 17.27 7.61
C MET A 293 -9.33 18.09 7.86
N ALA A 294 -9.22 19.27 7.25
CA ALA A 294 -8.07 20.16 7.43
C ALA A 294 -7.89 20.55 8.91
N ALA A 295 -8.98 20.95 9.60
CA ALA A 295 -8.96 21.34 11.00
C ALA A 295 -8.58 20.20 11.96
N LYS A 296 -8.96 18.95 11.62
CA LYS A 296 -8.65 17.74 12.40
C LYS A 296 -7.32 17.11 12.04
N GLY A 297 -6.71 17.51 10.91
CA GLY A 297 -5.52 16.87 10.36
C GLY A 297 -5.78 15.50 9.75
N THR A 298 -7.05 15.18 9.45
CA THR A 298 -7.43 13.94 8.76
C THR A 298 -6.95 13.97 7.32
N TYR A 299 -6.32 12.90 6.86
CA TYR A 299 -5.82 12.77 5.49
C TYR A 299 -6.94 12.36 4.52
N LEU A 300 -6.80 12.78 3.24
CA LEU A 300 -7.48 12.15 2.12
C LEU A 300 -6.54 11.15 1.44
N VAL A 301 -7.03 9.94 1.19
CA VAL A 301 -6.37 8.92 0.37
C VAL A 301 -7.30 8.64 -0.82
N PRO A 302 -7.08 9.29 -2.00
CA PRO A 302 -8.12 9.47 -2.99
C PRO A 302 -8.41 8.25 -3.87
N THR A 303 -7.46 7.33 -4.04
CA THR A 303 -7.61 6.08 -4.82
C THR A 303 -8.21 6.29 -6.23
N LEU A 304 -7.69 7.26 -6.96
CA LEU A 304 -8.22 7.62 -8.29
C LEU A 304 -8.07 6.47 -9.30
N SER A 305 -7.06 5.61 -9.11
CA SER A 305 -6.85 4.40 -9.89
C SER A 305 -8.01 3.41 -9.77
N ALA A 306 -8.57 3.25 -8.56
CA ALA A 306 -9.79 2.45 -8.38
C ALA A 306 -10.98 3.11 -9.08
N GLY A 307 -11.11 4.45 -8.96
CA GLY A 307 -12.13 5.22 -9.68
C GLY A 307 -12.08 5.00 -11.20
N GLU A 308 -10.88 5.07 -11.78
CA GLU A 308 -10.67 4.81 -13.22
C GLU A 308 -11.00 3.36 -13.58
N THR A 309 -10.59 2.40 -12.75
CA THR A 309 -10.83 0.97 -12.97
C THR A 309 -12.31 0.64 -12.97
N VAL A 310 -13.08 1.11 -11.98
CA VAL A 310 -14.53 0.86 -11.93
C VAL A 310 -15.28 1.59 -13.05
N GLU A 311 -14.83 2.79 -13.47
CA GLU A 311 -15.37 3.50 -14.63
C GLU A 311 -15.17 2.70 -15.92
N LYS A 312 -13.96 2.17 -16.14
CA LYS A 312 -13.66 1.29 -17.29
C LYS A 312 -14.49 0.01 -17.24
N ALA A 313 -14.61 -0.64 -16.08
CA ALA A 313 -15.41 -1.85 -15.89
C ALA A 313 -16.91 -1.60 -16.14
N ALA A 314 -17.44 -0.44 -15.73
CA ALA A 314 -18.81 -0.02 -16.00
C ALA A 314 -19.07 0.23 -17.51
N ASN A 315 -18.11 0.82 -18.21
CA ASN A 315 -18.21 1.12 -19.63
C ASN A 315 -18.04 -0.14 -20.52
N ASN A 316 -17.20 -1.08 -20.08
CA ASN A 316 -16.94 -2.33 -20.80
C ASN A 316 -17.93 -3.46 -20.46
N GLY A 317 -18.95 -3.19 -19.62
CA GLY A 317 -20.00 -4.15 -19.28
C GLY A 317 -19.59 -5.24 -18.26
N VAL A 318 -18.44 -5.12 -17.61
CA VAL A 318 -18.02 -5.97 -16.47
C VAL A 318 -18.94 -5.67 -15.29
N LEU A 319 -19.11 -4.39 -14.93
CA LEU A 319 -20.10 -3.97 -13.94
C LEU A 319 -21.44 -3.72 -14.58
N LYS A 320 -22.52 -4.26 -13.99
CA LYS A 320 -23.89 -4.20 -14.50
C LYS A 320 -24.84 -3.62 -13.44
N GLY A 321 -26.07 -3.30 -13.84
CA GLY A 321 -27.14 -2.89 -12.93
C GLY A 321 -26.75 -1.74 -12.01
N LEU A 322 -27.06 -1.85 -10.75
CA LEU A 322 -26.80 -0.84 -9.72
C LEU A 322 -25.29 -0.57 -9.54
N ARG A 323 -24.45 -1.61 -9.54
CA ARG A 323 -22.97 -1.46 -9.40
C ARG A 323 -22.41 -0.59 -10.53
N ARG A 324 -22.91 -0.73 -11.76
CA ARG A 324 -22.50 0.14 -12.89
C ARG A 324 -22.81 1.62 -12.63
N GLN A 325 -24.02 1.93 -12.16
CA GLN A 325 -24.41 3.31 -11.89
C GLN A 325 -23.57 3.91 -10.76
N LYS A 326 -23.42 3.18 -9.65
CA LYS A 326 -22.59 3.57 -8.50
C LYS A 326 -21.15 3.88 -8.94
N ALA A 327 -20.56 3.05 -9.83
CA ALA A 327 -19.21 3.21 -10.34
C ALA A 327 -19.04 4.53 -11.13
N LEU A 328 -19.97 4.83 -12.05
CA LEU A 328 -19.92 6.04 -12.86
C LEU A 328 -20.07 7.31 -12.01
N ASP A 329 -20.99 7.29 -11.04
CA ASP A 329 -21.24 8.44 -10.16
C ASP A 329 -20.03 8.71 -9.23
N ALA A 330 -19.47 7.65 -8.63
CA ALA A 330 -18.31 7.76 -7.76
C ALA A 330 -17.07 8.26 -8.54
N ALA A 331 -16.71 7.63 -9.66
CA ALA A 331 -15.54 8.00 -10.46
C ALA A 331 -15.58 9.46 -10.93
N LYS A 332 -16.76 9.94 -11.36
CA LYS A 332 -16.95 11.35 -11.72
C LYS A 332 -16.69 12.29 -10.55
N SER A 333 -17.16 11.93 -9.36
CA SER A 333 -17.08 12.77 -8.17
C SER A 333 -15.68 12.80 -7.57
N MET A 334 -14.95 11.66 -7.56
CA MET A 334 -13.58 11.55 -7.05
C MET A 334 -12.61 12.56 -7.65
N ARG A 335 -12.75 12.85 -8.96
CA ARG A 335 -11.96 13.87 -9.67
C ARG A 335 -12.09 15.25 -9.06
N ASN A 336 -13.26 15.59 -8.53
CA ASN A 336 -13.51 16.88 -7.90
C ASN A 336 -13.13 16.90 -6.41
N ALA A 337 -13.24 15.77 -5.73
CA ALA A 337 -12.95 15.64 -4.31
C ALA A 337 -11.51 16.05 -3.97
N VAL A 338 -10.51 15.64 -4.79
CA VAL A 338 -9.11 16.03 -4.62
C VAL A 338 -8.93 17.54 -4.75
N LYS A 339 -9.60 18.18 -5.70
CA LYS A 339 -9.53 19.65 -5.88
C LYS A 339 -10.12 20.40 -4.68
N ILE A 340 -11.26 19.94 -4.16
CA ILE A 340 -11.90 20.49 -2.95
C ILE A 340 -10.97 20.30 -1.74
N ALA A 341 -10.42 19.11 -1.56
CA ALA A 341 -9.50 18.82 -0.46
C ALA A 341 -8.26 19.73 -0.49
N ARG A 342 -7.63 19.89 -1.67
CA ARG A 342 -6.47 20.78 -1.87
C ARG A 342 -6.81 22.23 -1.53
N ALA A 343 -7.93 22.74 -2.05
CA ALA A 343 -8.37 24.13 -1.80
C ALA A 343 -8.58 24.40 -0.30
N ALA A 344 -9.00 23.41 0.47
CA ALA A 344 -9.19 23.50 1.91
C ALA A 344 -7.91 23.22 2.74
N GLY A 345 -6.78 22.85 2.10
CA GLY A 345 -5.54 22.54 2.80
C GLY A 345 -5.54 21.17 3.48
N VAL A 346 -6.36 20.23 3.00
CA VAL A 346 -6.35 18.82 3.48
C VAL A 346 -5.05 18.16 3.10
N LYS A 347 -4.46 17.42 4.03
CA LYS A 347 -3.30 16.56 3.76
C LYS A 347 -3.71 15.41 2.85
N ILE A 348 -2.94 15.14 1.80
CA ILE A 348 -3.21 14.06 0.86
C ILE A 348 -2.06 13.06 0.91
N ALA A 349 -2.39 11.77 0.97
CA ALA A 349 -1.45 10.68 0.79
C ALA A 349 -1.90 9.83 -0.40
N LEU A 350 -0.95 9.32 -1.18
CA LEU A 350 -1.23 8.42 -2.29
C LEU A 350 -1.76 7.10 -1.77
N GLY A 351 -2.81 6.61 -2.39
CA GLY A 351 -3.34 5.27 -2.25
C GLY A 351 -4.09 4.89 -3.50
N THR A 352 -4.04 3.63 -3.91
CA THR A 352 -4.54 3.17 -5.20
C THR A 352 -5.80 2.33 -5.13
N ASP A 353 -6.02 1.66 -3.99
CA ASP A 353 -6.98 0.56 -3.83
C ASP A 353 -6.66 -0.60 -4.82
N ALA A 354 -5.35 -0.89 -5.01
CA ALA A 354 -4.92 -2.06 -5.76
C ALA A 354 -5.49 -3.33 -5.12
N GLY A 355 -6.10 -4.18 -5.95
CA GLY A 355 -7.06 -5.23 -5.57
C GLY A 355 -8.42 -4.95 -6.23
N VAL A 356 -8.87 -3.69 -6.28
CA VAL A 356 -9.84 -3.22 -7.27
C VAL A 356 -9.12 -3.01 -8.60
N GLY A 357 -8.06 -2.21 -8.64
CA GLY A 357 -7.16 -2.12 -9.78
C GLY A 357 -6.09 -3.20 -9.76
N ARG A 358 -5.30 -3.27 -10.86
CA ARG A 358 -4.24 -4.25 -11.02
C ARG A 358 -3.01 -3.89 -10.18
N HIS A 359 -2.41 -4.87 -9.50
CA HIS A 359 -1.12 -4.71 -8.83
C HIS A 359 0.04 -4.56 -9.82
N GLY A 360 1.04 -3.75 -9.44
CA GLY A 360 2.18 -3.42 -10.31
C GLY A 360 1.87 -2.34 -11.35
N THR A 361 0.75 -1.63 -11.18
CA THR A 361 0.41 -0.40 -11.88
C THR A 361 0.05 0.72 -10.89
N ASN A 362 0.46 0.57 -9.65
CA ASN A 362 0.15 1.50 -8.55
C ASN A 362 0.67 2.91 -8.84
N ALA A 363 1.80 3.04 -9.55
CA ALA A 363 2.41 4.31 -9.89
C ALA A 363 1.57 5.17 -10.86
N HIS A 364 0.56 4.60 -11.51
CA HIS A 364 -0.42 5.35 -12.31
C HIS A 364 -1.20 6.38 -11.48
N GLU A 365 -1.33 6.16 -10.17
CA GLU A 365 -1.97 7.12 -9.27
C GLU A 365 -1.28 8.49 -9.29
N PHE A 366 0.06 8.56 -9.43
CA PHE A 366 0.77 9.83 -9.58
C PHE A 366 0.27 10.63 -10.77
N THR A 367 0.05 9.96 -11.91
CA THR A 367 -0.51 10.56 -13.13
C THR A 367 -1.94 11.05 -12.90
N LEU A 368 -2.78 10.23 -12.26
CA LEU A 368 -4.18 10.60 -12.00
C LEU A 368 -4.31 11.73 -10.98
N MET A 369 -3.51 11.74 -9.93
CA MET A 369 -3.48 12.86 -8.96
C MET A 369 -3.14 14.19 -9.65
N THR A 370 -2.29 14.14 -10.68
CA THR A 370 -1.93 15.32 -11.47
C THR A 370 -3.02 15.68 -12.49
N THR A 371 -3.45 14.72 -13.32
CA THR A 371 -4.36 14.97 -14.44
C THR A 371 -5.81 15.15 -14.01
N TRP A 372 -6.28 14.34 -13.07
CA TRP A 372 -7.65 14.40 -12.53
C TRP A 372 -7.75 15.30 -11.30
N GLY A 373 -6.81 15.13 -10.36
CA GLY A 373 -6.79 15.84 -9.09
C GLY A 373 -6.28 17.28 -9.19
N GLY A 374 -5.64 17.64 -10.31
CA GLY A 374 -5.06 18.96 -10.54
C GLY A 374 -3.88 19.29 -9.62
N MET A 375 -3.22 18.28 -9.06
CA MET A 375 -1.98 18.45 -8.27
C MET A 375 -0.82 18.75 -9.20
N SER A 376 0.17 19.52 -8.73
CA SER A 376 1.44 19.61 -9.44
C SER A 376 2.20 18.28 -9.35
N PRO A 377 3.15 18.00 -10.26
CA PRO A 377 3.99 16.79 -10.15
C PRO A 377 4.68 16.66 -8.78
N MET A 378 5.21 17.74 -8.23
CA MET A 378 5.86 17.74 -6.90
C MET A 378 4.86 17.39 -5.78
N GLU A 379 3.66 17.96 -5.79
CA GLU A 379 2.62 17.62 -4.78
C GLU A 379 2.25 16.14 -4.85
N SER A 380 2.12 15.58 -6.06
CA SER A 380 1.83 14.17 -6.27
C SER A 380 2.98 13.27 -5.74
N ILE A 381 4.24 13.63 -6.03
CA ILE A 381 5.43 12.92 -5.51
C ILE A 381 5.46 12.97 -3.98
N VAL A 382 5.24 14.13 -3.38
CA VAL A 382 5.17 14.28 -1.91
C VAL A 382 4.07 13.42 -1.31
N ALA A 383 2.91 13.32 -1.97
CA ALA A 383 1.79 12.49 -1.51
C ALA A 383 2.16 10.99 -1.47
N GLY A 384 2.90 10.49 -2.47
CA GLY A 384 3.36 9.10 -2.54
C GLY A 384 4.70 8.83 -1.83
N THR A 385 5.23 9.80 -1.08
CA THR A 385 6.49 9.66 -0.34
C THR A 385 6.35 10.19 1.09
N SER A 386 6.77 11.41 1.41
CA SER A 386 6.80 11.91 2.80
C SER A 386 5.42 12.08 3.42
N SER A 387 4.38 12.41 2.64
CA SER A 387 3.01 12.50 3.15
C SER A 387 2.46 11.13 3.53
N GLY A 388 2.66 10.12 2.68
CA GLY A 388 2.35 8.73 2.98
C GLY A 388 3.08 8.24 4.23
N ALA A 389 4.39 8.51 4.34
CA ALA A 389 5.19 8.14 5.51
C ALA A 389 4.62 8.74 6.81
N LYS A 390 4.22 10.02 6.80
CA LYS A 390 3.61 10.69 7.96
C LYS A 390 2.26 10.10 8.33
N LEU A 391 1.44 9.74 7.32
CA LEU A 391 0.16 9.07 7.57
C LEU A 391 0.37 7.73 8.27
N LEU A 392 1.32 6.91 7.82
CA LEU A 392 1.66 5.64 8.45
C LEU A 392 2.36 5.82 9.81
N GLY A 393 3.02 6.96 10.06
CA GLY A 393 3.85 7.19 11.26
C GLY A 393 5.25 6.60 11.10
N TRP A 394 5.74 6.50 9.88
CA TRP A 394 7.06 5.95 9.53
C TRP A 394 8.03 7.00 8.99
N ASP A 395 7.69 8.28 9.13
CA ASP A 395 8.44 9.40 8.56
C ASP A 395 9.83 9.63 9.17
N GLU A 396 10.12 9.04 10.32
CA GLU A 396 11.49 8.96 10.84
C GLU A 396 12.38 7.98 10.07
N HIS A 397 11.79 7.00 9.37
CA HIS A 397 12.52 5.91 8.72
C HIS A 397 12.49 5.96 7.19
N VAL A 398 11.37 6.37 6.59
CA VAL A 398 11.14 6.37 5.14
C VAL A 398 10.52 7.67 4.65
N GLY A 399 10.22 7.76 3.35
CA GLY A 399 9.48 8.87 2.73
C GLY A 399 10.33 10.07 2.36
N SER A 400 11.63 10.10 2.70
CA SER A 400 12.56 11.09 2.17
C SER A 400 13.98 10.54 2.07
N LEU A 401 14.75 11.08 1.11
CA LEU A 401 16.18 10.78 0.93
C LEU A 401 17.01 11.63 1.86
N THR A 402 17.13 11.19 3.11
CA THR A 402 17.86 11.91 4.17
C THR A 402 18.80 10.95 4.87
N ALA A 403 20.02 11.40 5.19
CA ALA A 403 20.97 10.60 5.96
C ALA A 403 20.37 10.15 7.29
N GLY A 404 20.58 8.89 7.64
CA GLY A 404 20.00 8.22 8.83
C GLY A 404 18.71 7.44 8.56
N LYS A 405 18.04 7.65 7.42
CA LYS A 405 16.85 6.87 7.04
C LYS A 405 17.21 5.57 6.35
N TRP A 406 16.25 4.66 6.30
CA TRP A 406 16.41 3.41 5.57
C TRP A 406 16.63 3.66 4.07
N ALA A 407 17.46 2.84 3.47
CA ALA A 407 17.76 2.90 2.05
C ALA A 407 16.64 2.27 1.23
N ASP A 408 15.48 2.92 1.23
CA ASP A 408 14.34 2.68 0.37
C ASP A 408 14.39 3.72 -0.76
N ILE A 409 14.88 3.31 -1.91
CA ILE A 409 15.24 4.22 -3.02
C ILE A 409 14.70 3.68 -4.33
N VAL A 410 14.08 4.54 -5.11
CA VAL A 410 13.58 4.25 -6.46
C VAL A 410 14.25 5.20 -7.45
N ALA A 411 14.47 4.73 -8.68
CA ALA A 411 14.79 5.64 -9.78
C ALA A 411 13.81 5.45 -10.93
N VAL A 412 13.39 6.56 -11.52
CA VAL A 412 12.56 6.62 -12.73
C VAL A 412 13.32 7.29 -13.87
N PRO A 413 12.96 7.05 -15.16
CA PRO A 413 13.69 7.66 -16.29
C PRO A 413 13.43 9.17 -16.39
N GLY A 414 14.46 9.95 -16.72
CA GLY A 414 14.35 11.39 -16.97
C GLY A 414 13.87 12.18 -15.76
N ASP A 415 13.09 13.25 -16.03
CA ASP A 415 12.60 14.22 -15.03
C ASP A 415 11.07 14.14 -14.87
N PRO A 416 10.54 13.56 -13.75
CA PRO A 416 9.11 13.43 -13.50
C PRO A 416 8.42 14.77 -13.18
N LEU A 417 9.16 15.84 -12.90
CA LEU A 417 8.57 17.17 -12.74
C LEU A 417 8.13 17.77 -14.08
N LYS A 418 8.76 17.35 -15.19
CA LYS A 418 8.37 17.72 -16.56
C LYS A 418 7.32 16.78 -17.15
N ASP A 419 7.42 15.49 -16.80
CA ASP A 419 6.51 14.45 -17.29
C ASP A 419 6.25 13.43 -16.18
N ILE A 420 5.13 13.60 -15.47
CA ILE A 420 4.76 12.75 -14.32
C ILE A 420 4.56 11.28 -14.70
N THR A 421 4.28 10.96 -15.96
CA THR A 421 4.13 9.56 -16.42
C THR A 421 5.41 8.75 -16.27
N LYS A 422 6.58 9.41 -16.12
CA LYS A 422 7.84 8.75 -15.80
C LYS A 422 7.80 7.97 -14.48
N MET A 423 6.95 8.38 -13.55
CA MET A 423 6.74 7.67 -12.28
C MET A 423 6.24 6.23 -12.48
N GLU A 424 5.52 5.96 -13.57
CA GLU A 424 4.98 4.63 -13.91
C GLU A 424 6.07 3.64 -14.40
N HIS A 425 7.32 4.07 -14.46
CA HIS A 425 8.42 3.29 -15.05
C HIS A 425 9.62 3.19 -14.12
N ALA A 426 9.45 2.64 -12.93
CA ALA A 426 10.57 2.41 -12.03
C ALA A 426 11.68 1.59 -12.72
N LEU A 427 12.88 2.15 -12.85
CA LEU A 427 14.06 1.50 -13.43
C LEU A 427 14.87 0.76 -12.37
N PHE A 428 14.93 1.32 -11.18
CA PHE A 428 15.71 0.83 -10.05
C PHE A 428 14.82 0.80 -8.80
N VAL A 429 14.91 -0.28 -8.03
CA VAL A 429 14.19 -0.42 -6.75
C VAL A 429 15.15 -1.01 -5.71
N MET A 430 15.37 -0.27 -4.65
CA MET A 430 16.11 -0.68 -3.45
C MET A 430 15.18 -0.57 -2.24
N LYS A 431 15.13 -1.60 -1.41
CA LYS A 431 14.42 -1.60 -0.13
C LYS A 431 15.37 -2.10 0.97
N ALA A 432 15.53 -1.33 2.04
CA ALA A 432 16.46 -1.61 3.14
C ALA A 432 17.87 -1.98 2.63
N GLY A 433 18.37 -1.23 1.63
CA GLY A 433 19.69 -1.43 1.03
C GLY A 433 19.85 -2.63 0.10
N ALA A 434 18.84 -3.48 -0.02
CA ALA A 434 18.83 -4.59 -0.96
C ALA A 434 18.22 -4.17 -2.30
N ILE A 435 18.86 -4.55 -3.42
CA ILE A 435 18.41 -4.21 -4.77
C ILE A 435 17.49 -5.31 -5.30
N TYR A 436 16.27 -4.93 -5.70
CA TYR A 436 15.23 -5.79 -6.29
C TYR A 436 15.06 -5.58 -7.79
N LYS A 437 15.38 -4.39 -8.30
CA LYS A 437 15.32 -4.06 -9.72
C LYS A 437 16.47 -3.12 -10.09
N THR A 438 17.12 -3.37 -11.25
CA THR A 438 18.18 -2.49 -11.75
C THR A 438 18.30 -2.62 -13.28
N PRO A 439 18.52 -1.52 -14.01
CA PRO A 439 18.85 -1.56 -15.43
C PRO A 439 20.31 -1.97 -15.67
N VAL A 440 21.16 -1.98 -14.63
CA VAL A 440 22.60 -2.27 -14.74
C VAL A 440 22.81 -3.77 -14.65
N VAL A 441 23.26 -4.38 -15.76
CA VAL A 441 23.42 -5.84 -15.91
C VAL A 441 24.61 -6.38 -15.10
N ALA A 442 25.60 -5.55 -14.79
CA ALA A 442 26.76 -5.92 -13.97
C ALA A 442 26.98 -4.87 -12.86
N LEU A 443 26.73 -5.30 -11.62
CA LEU A 443 27.13 -4.52 -10.44
C LEU A 443 28.61 -4.82 -10.21
N HIS A 444 29.49 -4.07 -10.87
CA HIS A 444 30.93 -4.23 -10.70
C HIS A 444 31.37 -3.75 -9.31
N PRO A 445 32.36 -4.44 -8.69
CA PRO A 445 32.95 -4.03 -7.41
C PRO A 445 33.71 -2.69 -7.53
#